data_8cfb56fafa1149859c733f908e595827
#
_entry.id   8cfb56fafa1149859c733f908e595827
#
_cell.length_a   1.000
_cell.length_b   1.000
_cell.length_c   1.000
_cell.angle_alpha   90.00
_cell.angle_beta   90.00
_cell.angle_gamma   90.00
#
_symmetry.space_group_name_H-M   'P 1'
#
loop_
_entity.id
_entity.type
_entity.pdbx_description
1 polymer ?
#
loop_
_entity_poly.entity_id
_entity_poly.type
_entity_poly.pdbx_seq_one_letter_code
_entity_poly.pdbx_strand_id
1 'polypeptide(L)'
;MRIPSRRVSIASLAVAGMCVLSTALWAGGSGFGDDDDTSEDEGPPYFGFVRDASGATLPDAKVTVAVKERGGVVTRTDALGAYKVPGFGKEIDPKDVEISCEKEGFKQTRTLRRGLPPPDSKIPIETECTMQRGA
;
A
#
# COMPACT_ATOMS: atom_id res chain seq x y z
N MET A 1 -61.37 -37.77 27.31
CA MET A 1 -60.54 -36.68 27.77
C MET A 1 -60.56 -35.55 26.76
N ARG A 2 -61.15 -34.47 27.07
CA ARG A 2 -61.15 -33.29 26.19
C ARG A 2 -60.07 -32.34 26.68
N ILE A 3 -59.12 -32.07 25.82
CA ILE A 3 -58.06 -31.09 26.09
C ILE A 3 -58.62 -29.71 25.76
N PRO A 4 -58.69 -28.78 26.74
CA PRO A 4 -59.13 -27.44 26.43
C PRO A 4 -58.07 -26.74 25.58
N SER A 5 -58.45 -26.36 24.40
CA SER A 5 -57.58 -25.53 23.54
C SER A 5 -57.53 -24.14 24.15
N ARG A 6 -56.41 -23.86 24.74
CA ARG A 6 -56.10 -22.48 25.13
C ARG A 6 -55.77 -21.70 23.86
N ARG A 7 -56.68 -20.86 23.49
CA ARG A 7 -56.37 -19.84 22.46
C ARG A 7 -55.39 -18.86 23.08
N VAL A 8 -54.15 -19.00 22.64
CA VAL A 8 -53.15 -17.97 22.93
C VAL A 8 -53.40 -16.85 21.93
N SER A 9 -53.97 -15.78 22.41
CA SER A 9 -54.04 -14.54 21.68
C SER A 9 -52.62 -13.96 21.64
N ILE A 10 -51.97 -14.11 20.52
CA ILE A 10 -50.71 -13.43 20.28
C ILE A 10 -51.08 -11.99 19.95
N ALA A 11 -50.95 -11.13 20.94
CA ALA A 11 -50.99 -9.69 20.71
C ALA A 11 -49.76 -9.34 19.88
N SER A 12 -49.99 -9.06 18.64
CA SER A 12 -48.94 -8.51 17.75
C SER A 12 -48.62 -7.09 18.24
N LEU A 13 -47.60 -6.99 19.04
CA LEU A 13 -46.94 -5.72 19.26
C LEU A 13 -46.16 -5.39 17.98
N ALA A 14 -46.79 -4.57 17.17
CA ALA A 14 -46.06 -3.93 16.07
C ALA A 14 -45.12 -2.91 16.73
N VAL A 15 -43.90 -3.34 16.96
CA VAL A 15 -42.82 -2.43 17.25
C VAL A 15 -42.50 -1.76 15.90
N ALA A 16 -43.04 -0.57 15.74
CA ALA A 16 -42.55 0.31 14.70
C ALA A 16 -41.10 0.62 15.02
N GLY A 17 -40.22 -0.22 14.48
CA GLY A 17 -38.82 0.07 14.49
C GLY A 17 -38.61 1.31 13.65
N MET A 18 -38.43 2.42 14.29
CA MET A 18 -37.85 3.58 13.68
C MET A 18 -36.45 3.20 13.29
N CYS A 19 -36.28 2.76 12.05
CA CYS A 19 -34.98 2.75 11.43
C CYS A 19 -34.52 4.19 11.37
N VAL A 20 -33.81 4.60 12.39
CA VAL A 20 -32.97 5.76 12.27
C VAL A 20 -31.93 5.35 11.27
N LEU A 21 -32.15 5.69 10.02
CA LEU A 21 -31.12 5.69 9.02
C LEU A 21 -30.09 6.70 9.48
N SER A 22 -29.21 6.22 10.33
CA SER A 22 -27.97 6.92 10.57
C SER A 22 -27.23 6.86 9.23
N THR A 23 -27.54 7.79 8.38
CA THR A 23 -26.66 8.07 7.28
C THR A 23 -25.38 8.57 7.91
N ALA A 24 -24.52 7.64 8.25
CA ALA A 24 -23.16 7.97 8.50
C ALA A 24 -22.65 8.56 7.21
N LEU A 25 -22.72 9.85 7.11
CA LEU A 25 -22.02 10.59 6.08
C LEU A 25 -20.55 10.38 6.35
N TRP A 26 -20.04 9.36 5.74
CA TRP A 26 -18.61 9.13 5.63
C TRP A 26 -18.04 10.16 4.65
N ALA A 27 -18.29 11.42 4.91
CA ALA A 27 -17.68 12.50 4.19
C ALA A 27 -16.16 12.53 4.42
N GLY A 28 -15.69 11.79 5.41
CA GLY A 28 -14.26 11.65 5.66
C GLY A 28 -13.50 10.76 4.68
N GLY A 29 -14.17 10.07 3.80
CA GLY A 29 -13.51 9.23 2.80
C GLY A 29 -12.76 10.02 1.71
N SER A 30 -12.98 11.29 1.63
CA SER A 30 -12.27 12.16 0.72
C SER A 30 -10.81 12.41 1.11
N GLY A 31 -10.38 11.93 2.25
CA GLY A 31 -8.99 12.02 2.65
C GLY A 31 -8.04 11.07 1.92
N PHE A 32 -8.57 10.17 1.12
CA PHE A 32 -7.75 9.53 0.09
C PHE A 32 -7.62 10.52 -1.05
N GLY A 33 -6.94 11.59 -0.72
CA GLY A 33 -6.69 12.64 -1.63
C GLY A 33 -6.27 12.08 -2.94
N ASP A 34 -7.07 12.30 -3.87
CA ASP A 34 -6.62 12.59 -5.18
C ASP A 34 -5.76 13.84 -5.07
N ASP A 35 -4.97 13.89 -4.01
CA ASP A 35 -3.90 14.83 -3.86
C ASP A 35 -2.81 14.43 -4.85
N ASP A 36 -3.19 14.47 -6.08
CA ASP A 36 -2.29 14.65 -7.19
C ASP A 36 -1.62 16.03 -7.13
N ASP A 37 -1.62 16.62 -5.96
CA ASP A 37 -0.68 17.64 -5.59
C ASP A 37 0.69 17.00 -5.36
N THR A 38 1.08 16.16 -6.28
CA THR A 38 2.49 15.94 -6.52
C THR A 38 3.01 17.30 -6.93
N SER A 39 3.55 18.00 -5.97
CA SER A 39 4.21 19.27 -6.27
C SER A 39 5.17 18.99 -7.42
N GLU A 40 5.17 19.86 -8.40
CA GLU A 40 6.05 19.71 -9.57
C GLU A 40 7.50 19.52 -9.20
N ASP A 41 7.81 19.78 -7.94
CA ASP A 41 9.14 19.72 -7.36
C ASP A 41 9.52 18.36 -6.76
N GLU A 42 8.59 17.41 -6.65
CA GLU A 42 8.85 16.10 -6.02
C GLU A 42 9.67 15.12 -6.88
N GLY A 43 9.72 15.33 -8.17
CA GLY A 43 10.38 14.41 -9.06
C GLY A 43 9.62 13.08 -9.23
N PRO A 44 10.21 12.10 -9.92
CA PRO A 44 9.54 10.84 -10.20
C PRO A 44 9.41 9.98 -8.94
N PRO A 45 8.22 9.44 -8.65
CA PRO A 45 8.05 8.48 -7.57
C PRO A 45 8.65 7.11 -7.94
N TYR A 46 8.93 6.32 -6.92
CA TYR A 46 9.45 4.96 -7.07
C TYR A 46 8.39 3.96 -6.64
N PHE A 47 8.26 2.89 -7.39
CA PHE A 47 7.35 1.80 -7.06
C PHE A 47 7.94 0.48 -7.54
N GLY A 48 7.42 -0.62 -7.03
CA GLY A 48 7.82 -1.93 -7.51
C GLY A 48 7.42 -3.05 -6.57
N PHE A 49 8.05 -4.18 -6.77
CA PHE A 49 7.81 -5.39 -6.01
C PHE A 49 9.10 -5.91 -5.40
N VAL A 50 8.96 -6.61 -4.30
CA VAL A 50 10.02 -7.44 -3.76
C VAL A 50 9.64 -8.90 -4.05
N ARG A 51 10.52 -9.62 -4.72
CA ARG A 51 10.31 -11.01 -5.12
C ARG A 51 11.44 -11.90 -4.63
N ASP A 52 11.13 -13.18 -4.44
CA ASP A 52 12.16 -14.18 -4.23
C ASP A 52 12.70 -14.74 -5.56
N ALA A 53 13.68 -15.62 -5.49
CA ALA A 53 14.30 -16.22 -6.67
C ALA A 53 13.32 -17.05 -7.51
N SER A 54 12.21 -17.50 -6.94
CA SER A 54 11.16 -18.24 -7.67
C SER A 54 10.15 -17.32 -8.37
N GLY A 55 10.24 -16.00 -8.14
CA GLY A 55 9.31 -15.03 -8.67
C GLY A 55 8.13 -14.72 -7.76
N ALA A 56 8.00 -15.39 -6.61
CA ALA A 56 6.96 -15.11 -5.64
C ALA A 56 7.20 -13.76 -4.96
N THR A 57 6.14 -13.00 -4.78
CA THR A 57 6.20 -11.71 -4.09
C THR A 57 6.36 -11.88 -2.58
N LEU A 58 7.10 -10.99 -1.96
CA LEU A 58 7.38 -11.02 -0.52
C LEU A 58 6.66 -9.87 0.19
N PRO A 59 5.59 -10.16 0.93
CA PRO A 59 4.93 -9.16 1.76
C PRO A 59 5.79 -8.80 2.99
N ASP A 60 5.56 -7.62 3.53
CA ASP A 60 6.21 -7.13 4.74
C ASP A 60 7.75 -7.12 4.67
N ALA A 61 8.30 -6.93 3.49
CA ALA A 61 9.71 -6.70 3.31
C ALA A 61 10.03 -5.21 3.51
N LYS A 62 11.14 -4.95 4.19
CA LYS A 62 11.63 -3.59 4.39
C LYS A 62 12.32 -3.11 3.13
N VAL A 63 11.88 -2.00 2.61
CA VAL A 63 12.48 -1.35 1.43
C VAL A 63 13.03 0.00 1.84
N THR A 64 14.30 0.20 1.63
CA THR A 64 14.97 1.47 1.86
C THR A 64 15.33 2.08 0.51
N VAL A 65 14.81 3.26 0.27
CA VAL A 65 15.11 4.05 -0.92
C VAL A 65 15.92 5.26 -0.45
N ALA A 66 17.20 5.26 -0.76
CA ALA A 66 18.14 6.25 -0.25
C ALA A 66 18.73 7.08 -1.37
N VAL A 67 18.88 8.36 -1.12
CA VAL A 67 19.63 9.27 -1.97
C VAL A 67 21.05 9.38 -1.42
N LYS A 68 22.01 9.22 -2.28
CA LYS A 68 23.43 9.31 -1.94
C LYS A 68 23.72 10.62 -1.17
N GLU A 69 24.31 10.50 0.01
CA GLU A 69 24.68 11.62 0.90
C GLU A 69 23.52 12.43 1.51
N ARG A 70 22.25 12.05 1.25
CA ARG A 70 21.09 12.82 1.74
C ARG A 70 20.13 12.03 2.62
N GLY A 71 20.36 10.72 2.83
CA GLY A 71 19.45 9.85 3.54
C GLY A 71 18.34 9.31 2.64
N GLY A 72 17.30 8.76 3.22
CA GLY A 72 16.28 8.09 2.43
C GLY A 72 14.97 7.83 3.19
N VAL A 73 14.10 7.09 2.54
CA VAL A 73 12.80 6.68 3.06
C VAL A 73 12.78 5.18 3.24
N VAL A 74 12.24 4.74 4.35
CA VAL A 74 12.01 3.32 4.63
C VAL A 74 10.53 3.04 4.54
N THR A 75 10.17 2.03 3.79
CA THR A 75 8.80 1.55 3.68
C THR A 75 8.77 0.04 3.78
N ARG A 76 7.57 -0.54 3.79
CA ARG A 76 7.37 -1.98 3.77
C ARG A 76 6.47 -2.37 2.63
N THR A 77 6.69 -3.55 2.08
CA THR A 77 5.79 -4.09 1.07
C THR A 77 4.45 -4.47 1.68
N ASP A 78 3.41 -4.27 0.90
CA ASP A 78 2.04 -4.67 1.25
C ASP A 78 1.83 -6.19 1.11
N ALA A 79 0.58 -6.63 1.24
CA ALA A 79 0.21 -8.04 1.12
C ALA A 79 0.53 -8.64 -0.27
N LEU A 80 0.68 -7.81 -1.28
CA LEU A 80 1.03 -8.21 -2.65
C LEU A 80 2.53 -8.11 -2.93
N GLY A 81 3.32 -7.73 -1.94
CA GLY A 81 4.76 -7.52 -2.11
C GLY A 81 5.11 -6.23 -2.84
N ALA A 82 4.18 -5.31 -2.95
CA ALA A 82 4.36 -4.04 -3.62
C ALA A 82 4.76 -2.92 -2.66
N TYR A 83 5.52 -1.96 -3.15
CA TYR A 83 5.84 -0.75 -2.41
C TYR A 83 5.76 0.48 -3.32
N LYS A 84 5.58 1.63 -2.70
CA LYS A 84 5.57 2.92 -3.37
C LYS A 84 6.23 3.96 -2.47
N VAL A 85 7.06 4.78 -3.04
CA VAL A 85 7.76 5.86 -2.35
C VAL A 85 7.64 7.14 -3.19
N PRO A 86 7.33 8.29 -2.59
CA PRO A 86 7.28 9.55 -3.31
C PRO A 86 8.66 9.93 -3.85
N GLY A 87 8.70 10.85 -4.80
CA GLY A 87 9.94 11.36 -5.34
C GLY A 87 10.73 12.17 -4.31
N PHE A 88 12.02 12.32 -4.57
CA PHE A 88 12.97 13.02 -3.68
C PHE A 88 13.25 14.45 -4.13
N GLY A 89 12.51 14.94 -5.10
CA GLY A 89 12.74 16.25 -5.70
C GLY A 89 13.32 16.16 -7.09
N LYS A 90 12.99 17.12 -7.93
CA LYS A 90 13.49 17.17 -9.31
C LYS A 90 14.99 17.50 -9.40
N GLU A 91 15.60 17.92 -8.30
CA GLU A 91 17.04 18.18 -8.21
C GLU A 91 17.85 16.89 -8.06
N ILE A 92 17.18 15.79 -7.70
CA ILE A 92 17.84 14.53 -7.45
C ILE A 92 17.84 13.69 -8.73
N ASP A 93 19.04 13.36 -9.19
CA ASP A 93 19.19 12.45 -10.31
C ASP A 93 18.79 11.03 -9.88
N PRO A 94 17.87 10.36 -10.60
CA PRO A 94 17.51 8.97 -10.31
C PRO A 94 18.70 8.00 -10.25
N LYS A 95 19.81 8.32 -10.88
CA LYS A 95 21.04 7.53 -10.79
C LYS A 95 21.67 7.51 -9.41
N ASP A 96 21.42 8.56 -8.62
CA ASP A 96 21.94 8.70 -7.27
C ASP A 96 21.02 8.07 -6.20
N VAL A 97 19.91 7.49 -6.64
CA VAL A 97 18.96 6.81 -5.77
C VAL A 97 19.30 5.32 -5.72
N GLU A 98 19.51 4.82 -4.53
CA GLU A 98 19.84 3.44 -4.26
C GLU A 98 18.70 2.75 -3.50
N ILE A 99 18.38 1.52 -3.90
CA ILE A 99 17.29 0.76 -3.31
C ILE A 99 17.85 -0.51 -2.71
N SER A 100 17.55 -0.70 -1.42
CA SER A 100 17.89 -1.91 -0.70
C SER A 100 16.65 -2.52 -0.07
N CYS A 101 16.59 -3.84 -0.09
CA CYS A 101 15.49 -4.61 0.45
C CYS A 101 16.00 -5.58 1.51
N GLU A 102 15.27 -5.68 2.61
CA GLU A 102 15.58 -6.57 3.71
C GLU A 102 14.34 -7.36 4.12
N LYS A 103 14.52 -8.63 4.33
CA LYS A 103 13.53 -9.49 4.95
C LYS A 103 14.22 -10.60 5.72
N GLU A 104 13.72 -10.88 6.91
CA GLU A 104 14.24 -11.94 7.75
C GLU A 104 14.26 -13.27 7.00
N GLY A 105 15.39 -13.95 7.01
CA GLY A 105 15.60 -15.21 6.30
C GLY A 105 15.90 -15.07 4.81
N PHE A 106 16.04 -13.84 4.31
CA PHE A 106 16.33 -13.56 2.91
C PHE A 106 17.54 -12.64 2.76
N LYS A 107 18.18 -12.74 1.62
CA LYS A 107 19.29 -11.87 1.23
C LYS A 107 19.00 -11.27 -0.15
N GLN A 108 19.19 -9.97 -0.28
CA GLN A 108 19.07 -9.30 -1.56
C GLN A 108 20.17 -9.76 -2.51
N THR A 109 19.79 -10.19 -3.71
CA THR A 109 20.72 -10.66 -4.71
C THR A 109 20.77 -9.75 -5.94
N ARG A 110 19.68 -9.04 -6.21
CA ARG A 110 19.57 -8.21 -7.40
C ARG A 110 18.57 -7.08 -7.19
N THR A 111 18.87 -5.94 -7.77
CA THR A 111 17.92 -4.84 -7.95
C THR A 111 17.80 -4.56 -9.44
N LEU A 112 16.58 -4.59 -9.95
CA LEU A 112 16.28 -4.25 -11.34
C LEU A 112 15.56 -2.90 -11.36
N ARG A 113 16.08 -1.98 -12.14
CA ARG A 113 15.46 -0.68 -12.36
C ARG A 113 15.07 -0.56 -13.83
N ARG A 114 13.82 -0.24 -14.07
CA ARG A 114 13.27 -0.10 -15.41
C ARG A 114 13.20 1.35 -15.82
N GLY A 115 14.09 1.74 -16.69
CA GLY A 115 14.19 3.10 -17.17
C GLY A 115 14.81 4.07 -16.15
N LEU A 116 15.34 5.16 -16.65
CA LEU A 116 15.84 6.27 -15.87
C LEU A 116 15.36 7.55 -16.55
N PRO A 117 14.15 8.02 -16.22
CA PRO A 117 13.66 9.25 -16.79
C PRO A 117 14.48 10.44 -16.30
N PRO A 118 14.45 11.59 -16.98
CA PRO A 118 15.09 12.80 -16.50
C PRO A 118 14.59 13.19 -15.09
N PRO A 119 15.38 13.91 -14.29
CA PRO A 119 15.00 14.30 -12.93
C PRO A 119 13.73 15.13 -12.84
N ASP A 120 13.39 15.87 -13.87
CA ASP A 120 12.18 16.67 -13.98
C ASP A 120 10.96 15.89 -14.48
N SER A 121 11.12 14.60 -14.76
CA SER A 121 10.04 13.73 -15.18
C SER A 121 9.12 13.39 -14.02
N LYS A 122 7.83 13.28 -14.31
CA LYS A 122 6.83 12.76 -13.36
C LYS A 122 6.50 11.28 -13.58
N ILE A 123 7.19 10.66 -14.53
CA ILE A 123 6.98 9.25 -14.86
C ILE A 123 7.52 8.39 -13.71
N PRO A 124 6.67 7.55 -13.10
CA PRO A 124 7.13 6.65 -12.02
C PRO A 124 8.25 5.72 -12.47
N ILE A 125 9.20 5.50 -11.59
CA ILE A 125 10.33 4.60 -11.84
C ILE A 125 10.02 3.26 -11.19
N GLU A 126 9.97 2.22 -12.01
CA GLU A 126 9.79 0.86 -11.52
C GLU A 126 11.11 0.27 -11.08
N THR A 127 11.15 -0.18 -9.83
CA THR A 127 12.30 -0.86 -9.25
C THR A 127 11.86 -2.14 -8.56
N GLU A 128 12.56 -3.21 -8.82
CA GLU A 128 12.26 -4.52 -8.28
C GLU A 128 13.47 -5.08 -7.54
N CYS A 129 13.25 -5.57 -6.33
CA CYS A 129 14.27 -6.31 -5.60
C CYS A 129 14.04 -7.80 -5.74
N THR A 130 15.09 -8.53 -6.05
CA THR A 130 15.11 -9.98 -5.97
C THR A 130 15.87 -10.41 -4.74
N MET A 131 15.24 -11.29 -3.97
CA MET A 131 15.81 -11.82 -2.75
C MET A 131 15.92 -13.34 -2.82
N GLN A 132 16.93 -13.87 -2.19
CA GLN A 132 17.15 -15.30 -2.08
C GLN A 132 17.11 -15.70 -0.60
N ARG A 133 16.53 -16.87 -0.31
CA ARG A 133 16.60 -17.41 1.04
C ARG A 133 18.06 -17.55 1.43
N GLY A 134 18.42 -16.86 2.51
CA GLY A 134 19.72 -17.00 3.12
C GLY A 134 19.83 -18.32 3.86
N ALA A 135 20.97 -18.91 3.79
CA ALA A 135 21.29 -20.04 4.65
C ALA A 135 21.58 -19.54 6.06
#